data_0f2e65eae933ac00cfbd97ca085ce25b
#
_entry.id   0f2e65eae933ac00cfbd97ca085ce25b
#
_cell.length_a   1.000
_cell.length_b   1.000
_cell.length_c   1.000
_cell.angle_alpha   90.00
_cell.angle_beta   90.00
_cell.angle_gamma   90.00
#
_symmetry.space_group_name_H-M   'P 1'
#
loop_
_entity.id
_entity.type
_entity.pdbx_description
1 polymer ?
#
loop_
_entity_poly.entity_id
_entity_poly.type
_entity_poly.pdbx_seq_one_letter_code
_entity_poly.pdbx_strand_id
1 'polypeptide(L)'
;MFSQFFKDPLFTETATDREMNAVDSEYRKNLSDDSRRMIQMDKSEIVRKGSILNRFSTGSLETLKIPGIREDLLKFHDEHYSSNIMNLVMVGRHSLDDLEKLAVENFTDIADKNVKLRDFSQEVVYDETSLGHVFKIVPNKNIKRIKLLWNLPSSHKLWKSKPNSYLSHLIGHEGPNSLLT
;
A
#
# COMPACT_ATOMS: atom_id res chain seq x y z
N MET A 1 21.62 -8.59 -8.49
CA MET A 1 20.94 -7.41 -9.06
C MET A 1 19.74 -6.96 -8.21
N PHE A 2 18.77 -7.81 -7.87
CA PHE A 2 17.59 -7.41 -7.08
C PHE A 2 17.96 -6.84 -5.69
N SER A 3 18.91 -7.46 -4.98
CA SER A 3 19.37 -6.97 -3.68
C SER A 3 19.94 -5.55 -3.68
N GLN A 4 20.44 -5.08 -4.83
CA GLN A 4 21.03 -3.73 -4.95
C GLN A 4 20.01 -2.61 -4.76
N PHE A 5 18.73 -2.84 -5.02
CA PHE A 5 17.69 -1.87 -4.73
C PHE A 5 17.57 -1.53 -3.24
N PHE A 6 18.00 -2.46 -2.38
CA PHE A 6 17.94 -2.30 -0.92
C PHE A 6 19.27 -1.79 -0.33
N LYS A 7 20.38 -1.98 -1.05
CA LYS A 7 21.74 -1.65 -0.56
C LYS A 7 22.17 -0.26 -1.01
N ASP A 8 22.19 -0.06 -2.32
CA ASP A 8 22.78 1.13 -2.92
C ASP A 8 22.10 1.45 -4.27
N PRO A 9 20.85 1.92 -4.24
CA PRO A 9 20.16 2.33 -5.46
C PRO A 9 20.78 3.60 -6.04
N LEU A 10 21.03 3.60 -7.34
CA LEU A 10 21.73 4.69 -8.03
C LEU A 10 20.91 5.98 -8.13
N PHE A 11 19.59 5.90 -8.22
CA PHE A 11 18.70 7.03 -8.46
C PHE A 11 19.25 8.02 -9.50
N THR A 12 19.70 7.50 -10.66
CA THR A 12 20.22 8.38 -11.71
C THR A 12 19.15 9.37 -12.16
N GLU A 13 19.53 10.59 -12.52
CA GLU A 13 18.58 11.63 -12.95
C GLU A 13 17.67 11.13 -14.07
N THR A 14 18.26 10.50 -15.11
CA THR A 14 17.50 9.96 -16.24
C THR A 14 16.52 8.84 -15.85
N ALA A 15 16.86 8.01 -14.85
CA ALA A 15 15.96 6.98 -14.35
C ALA A 15 14.86 7.60 -13.50
N THR A 16 15.17 8.58 -12.67
CA THR A 16 14.22 9.33 -11.86
C THR A 16 13.19 10.04 -12.74
N ASP A 17 13.65 10.74 -13.80
CA ASP A 17 12.75 11.40 -14.75
C ASP A 17 11.82 10.42 -15.48
N ARG A 18 12.33 9.27 -15.90
CA ARG A 18 11.49 8.24 -16.54
C ARG A 18 10.46 7.69 -15.57
N GLU A 19 10.85 7.44 -14.32
CA GLU A 19 9.93 6.93 -13.30
C GLU A 19 8.84 7.94 -12.94
N MET A 20 9.17 9.22 -12.80
CA MET A 20 8.17 10.27 -12.60
C MET A 20 7.14 10.30 -13.74
N ASN A 21 7.57 10.12 -14.99
CA ASN A 21 6.66 10.04 -16.13
C ASN A 21 5.81 8.76 -16.12
N ALA A 22 6.36 7.63 -15.67
CA ALA A 22 5.62 6.38 -15.51
C ALA A 22 4.53 6.53 -14.44
N VAL A 23 4.86 7.11 -13.29
CA VAL A 23 3.91 7.40 -12.20
C VAL A 23 2.83 8.37 -12.64
N ASP A 24 3.16 9.43 -13.40
CA ASP A 24 2.16 10.35 -13.97
C ASP A 24 1.21 9.65 -14.95
N SER A 25 1.73 8.73 -15.74
CA SER A 25 0.91 7.91 -16.65
C SER A 25 -0.08 7.03 -15.88
N GLU A 26 0.36 6.43 -14.78
CA GLU A 26 -0.51 5.68 -13.86
C GLU A 26 -1.56 6.59 -13.21
N TYR A 27 -1.16 7.78 -12.77
CA TYR A 27 -2.07 8.78 -12.21
C TYR A 27 -3.18 9.12 -13.20
N ARG A 28 -2.84 9.48 -14.44
CA ARG A 28 -3.80 9.82 -15.49
C ARG A 28 -4.75 8.67 -15.83
N LYS A 29 -4.24 7.45 -15.90
CA LYS A 29 -5.05 6.24 -16.03
C LYS A 29 -6.04 6.09 -14.88
N ASN A 30 -5.61 6.32 -13.65
CA ASN A 30 -6.42 6.16 -12.45
C ASN A 30 -7.55 7.19 -12.35
N LEU A 31 -7.39 8.38 -12.93
CA LEU A 31 -8.45 9.41 -12.97
C LEU A 31 -9.72 8.97 -13.72
N SER A 32 -9.58 8.08 -14.70
CA SER A 32 -10.69 7.58 -15.50
C SER A 32 -11.21 6.20 -15.04
N ASP A 33 -10.53 5.55 -14.12
CA ASP A 33 -10.94 4.24 -13.57
C ASP A 33 -11.92 4.40 -12.40
N ASP A 34 -13.15 3.90 -12.56
CA ASP A 34 -14.20 4.07 -11.55
C ASP A 34 -13.88 3.41 -10.21
N SER A 35 -13.15 2.31 -10.20
CA SER A 35 -12.73 1.65 -8.95
C SER A 35 -11.69 2.50 -8.20
N ARG A 36 -10.72 3.07 -8.92
CA ARG A 36 -9.72 3.98 -8.36
C ARG A 36 -10.34 5.28 -7.84
N ARG A 37 -11.31 5.82 -8.59
CA ARG A 37 -12.07 7.01 -8.16
C ARG A 37 -12.85 6.76 -6.88
N MET A 38 -13.49 5.60 -6.73
CA MET A 38 -14.15 5.23 -5.48
C MET A 38 -13.17 5.10 -4.31
N ILE A 39 -12.01 4.47 -4.52
CA ILE A 39 -10.96 4.37 -3.47
C ILE A 39 -10.46 5.76 -3.09
N GLN A 40 -10.27 6.65 -4.05
CA GLN A 40 -9.83 8.00 -3.77
C GLN A 40 -10.88 8.80 -2.99
N MET A 41 -12.15 8.65 -3.34
CA MET A 41 -13.25 9.28 -2.61
C MET A 41 -13.32 8.77 -1.17
N ASP A 42 -13.16 7.46 -0.93
CA ASP A 42 -13.07 6.92 0.42
C ASP A 42 -11.95 7.61 1.22
N LYS A 43 -10.77 7.80 0.62
CA LYS A 43 -9.63 8.44 1.26
C LYS A 43 -9.80 9.94 1.48
N SER A 44 -10.42 10.65 0.55
CA SER A 44 -10.55 12.11 0.62
C SER A 44 -11.74 12.58 1.45
N GLU A 45 -12.85 11.83 1.45
CA GLU A 45 -14.10 12.28 2.04
C GLU A 45 -14.53 11.49 3.28
N ILE A 46 -14.20 10.20 3.36
CA ILE A 46 -14.63 9.34 4.48
C ILE A 46 -13.55 9.25 5.55
N VAL A 47 -12.29 9.11 5.15
CA VAL A 47 -11.16 9.11 6.10
C VAL A 47 -11.05 10.47 6.77
N ARG A 48 -10.85 10.47 8.09
CA ARG A 48 -10.66 11.69 8.89
C ARG A 48 -9.61 12.61 8.24
N LYS A 49 -9.93 13.88 8.12
CA LYS A 49 -9.00 14.88 7.59
C LYS A 49 -7.73 14.95 8.45
N GLY A 50 -6.57 14.95 7.80
CA GLY A 50 -5.27 14.94 8.48
C GLY A 50 -4.78 13.55 8.92
N SER A 51 -5.58 12.49 8.75
CA SER A 51 -5.09 11.11 8.90
C SER A 51 -4.02 10.80 7.84
N ILE A 52 -3.11 9.89 8.19
CA ILE A 52 -2.09 9.39 7.25
C ILE A 52 -2.68 8.74 6.00
N LEU A 53 -3.92 8.25 6.06
CA LEU A 53 -4.63 7.66 4.92
C LEU A 53 -5.36 8.70 4.06
N ASN A 54 -5.54 9.94 4.55
CA ASN A 54 -6.14 11.04 3.79
C ASN A 54 -5.15 11.62 2.78
N ARG A 55 -4.66 10.77 1.87
CA ARG A 55 -3.66 11.11 0.85
C ARG A 55 -4.04 10.52 -0.49
N PHE A 56 -3.59 11.16 -1.55
CA PHE A 56 -3.69 10.59 -2.88
C PHE A 56 -2.74 9.39 -3.02
N SER A 57 -3.20 8.34 -3.72
CA SER A 57 -2.44 7.07 -3.80
C SER A 57 -1.30 7.09 -4.80
N THR A 58 -1.33 8.00 -5.76
CA THR A 58 -0.37 8.06 -6.85
C THR A 58 0.06 9.50 -7.05
N GLY A 59 1.37 9.75 -7.19
CA GLY A 59 1.89 11.07 -7.54
C GLY A 59 1.56 11.46 -8.99
N SER A 60 1.75 12.74 -9.31
CA SER A 60 1.71 13.28 -10.67
C SER A 60 2.98 14.05 -10.96
N LEU A 61 3.25 14.38 -12.22
CA LEU A 61 4.38 15.26 -12.55
C LEU A 61 4.31 16.59 -11.80
N GLU A 62 3.11 17.12 -11.59
CA GLU A 62 2.89 18.36 -10.83
C GLU A 62 3.38 18.25 -9.38
N THR A 63 3.19 17.08 -8.76
CA THR A 63 3.57 16.84 -7.36
C THR A 63 4.97 16.27 -7.18
N LEU A 64 5.54 15.61 -8.22
CA LEU A 64 6.81 14.91 -8.15
C LEU A 64 7.96 15.71 -8.76
N LYS A 65 7.71 16.52 -9.80
CA LYS A 65 8.75 17.29 -10.48
C LYS A 65 9.11 18.54 -9.68
N ILE A 66 9.74 18.35 -8.55
CA ILE A 66 10.21 19.38 -7.64
C ILE A 66 11.75 19.43 -7.67
N PRO A 67 12.35 20.60 -7.41
CA PRO A 67 13.79 20.70 -7.24
C PRO A 67 14.29 19.80 -6.11
N GLY A 68 15.35 19.05 -6.31
CA GLY A 68 15.94 18.20 -5.26
C GLY A 68 15.24 16.85 -5.07
N ILE A 69 14.34 16.43 -5.97
CA ILE A 69 13.62 15.14 -5.82
C ILE A 69 14.59 13.95 -5.70
N ARG A 70 15.73 13.98 -6.39
CA ARG A 70 16.72 12.91 -6.30
C ARG A 70 17.36 12.84 -4.92
N GLU A 71 17.69 13.98 -4.35
CA GLU A 71 18.24 14.12 -3.00
C GLU A 71 17.22 13.64 -1.96
N ASP A 72 15.94 13.95 -2.14
CA ASP A 72 14.85 13.47 -1.29
C ASP A 72 14.70 11.95 -1.38
N LEU A 73 14.85 11.34 -2.55
CA LEU A 73 14.82 9.89 -2.72
C LEU A 73 16.01 9.21 -2.03
N LEU A 74 17.22 9.76 -2.15
CA LEU A 74 18.40 9.27 -1.45
C LEU A 74 18.23 9.37 0.06
N LYS A 75 17.75 10.50 0.55
CA LYS A 75 17.45 10.70 1.97
C LYS A 75 16.38 9.72 2.48
N PHE A 76 15.30 9.54 1.73
CA PHE A 76 14.26 8.58 2.06
C PHE A 76 14.81 7.15 2.14
N HIS A 77 15.65 6.77 1.18
CA HIS A 77 16.30 5.46 1.21
C HIS A 77 17.20 5.32 2.44
N ASP A 78 18.01 6.33 2.74
CA ASP A 78 18.89 6.31 3.90
C ASP A 78 18.13 6.20 5.24
N GLU A 79 17.03 6.92 5.39
CA GLU A 79 16.22 6.95 6.61
C GLU A 79 15.35 5.72 6.82
N HIS A 80 14.92 5.05 5.73
CA HIS A 80 13.88 4.02 5.80
C HIS A 80 14.33 2.62 5.40
N TYR A 81 15.50 2.47 4.78
CA TYR A 81 16.02 1.16 4.37
C TYR A 81 17.07 0.67 5.38
N SER A 82 16.64 -0.23 6.26
CA SER A 82 17.48 -0.80 7.31
C SER A 82 17.10 -2.27 7.55
N SER A 83 18.09 -3.15 7.68
CA SER A 83 17.84 -4.59 7.80
C SER A 83 17.00 -4.96 9.03
N ASN A 84 17.08 -4.19 10.12
CA ASN A 84 16.32 -4.47 11.35
C ASN A 84 14.80 -4.30 11.21
N ILE A 85 14.34 -3.61 10.16
CA ILE A 85 12.90 -3.41 9.87
C ILE A 85 12.45 -4.11 8.59
N MET A 86 13.34 -4.88 7.94
CA MET A 86 13.05 -5.64 6.72
C MET A 86 12.84 -7.11 7.03
N ASN A 87 12.02 -7.76 6.20
CA ASN A 87 11.84 -9.21 6.21
C ASN A 87 12.06 -9.74 4.79
N LEU A 88 12.90 -10.75 4.66
CA LEU A 88 13.11 -11.45 3.40
C LEU A 88 12.33 -12.77 3.40
N VAL A 89 11.51 -12.97 2.39
CA VAL A 89 10.85 -14.24 2.13
C VAL A 89 11.24 -14.73 0.74
N MET A 90 11.79 -15.93 0.68
CA MET A 90 12.17 -16.58 -0.58
C MET A 90 11.32 -17.83 -0.80
N VAL A 91 10.67 -17.91 -1.94
CA VAL A 91 9.88 -19.08 -2.36
C VAL A 91 10.35 -19.52 -3.74
N GLY A 92 10.72 -20.76 -3.87
CA GLY A 92 11.23 -21.29 -5.13
C GLY A 92 11.32 -22.81 -5.15
N ARG A 93 11.80 -23.36 -6.25
CA ARG A 93 11.99 -24.81 -6.45
C ARG A 93 13.31 -25.35 -5.88
N HIS A 94 14.17 -24.47 -5.39
CA HIS A 94 15.46 -24.84 -4.82
C HIS A 94 15.30 -25.47 -3.44
N SER A 95 16.32 -26.19 -2.98
CA SER A 95 16.37 -26.67 -1.60
C SER A 95 16.40 -25.49 -0.61
N LEU A 96 16.06 -25.74 0.65
CA LEU A 96 16.13 -24.69 1.69
C LEU A 96 17.57 -24.21 1.88
N ASP A 97 18.55 -25.12 1.81
CA ASP A 97 19.98 -24.78 1.94
C ASP A 97 20.44 -23.87 0.79
N ASP A 98 19.98 -24.13 -0.45
CA ASP A 98 20.30 -23.26 -1.58
C ASP A 98 19.65 -21.88 -1.46
N LEU A 99 18.39 -21.84 -0.98
CA LEU A 99 17.70 -20.56 -0.75
C LEU A 99 18.37 -19.76 0.38
N GLU A 100 18.78 -20.41 1.46
CA GLU A 100 19.54 -19.79 2.54
C GLU A 100 20.87 -19.24 2.03
N LYS A 101 21.62 -20.03 1.29
CA LYS A 101 22.88 -19.59 0.67
C LYS A 101 22.67 -18.34 -0.21
N LEU A 102 21.64 -18.35 -1.06
CA LEU A 102 21.30 -17.19 -1.88
C LEU A 102 20.92 -15.96 -1.06
N ALA A 103 20.19 -16.16 0.05
CA ALA A 103 19.82 -15.09 0.96
C ALA A 103 21.06 -14.48 1.62
N VAL A 104 21.93 -15.30 2.16
CA VAL A 104 23.18 -14.89 2.81
C VAL A 104 24.09 -14.15 1.84
N GLU A 105 24.35 -14.72 0.68
CA GLU A 105 25.25 -14.12 -0.33
C GLU A 105 24.77 -12.76 -0.86
N ASN A 106 23.44 -12.53 -0.86
CA ASN A 106 22.89 -11.36 -1.51
C ASN A 106 22.33 -10.29 -0.56
N PHE A 107 22.04 -10.61 0.68
CA PHE A 107 21.29 -9.67 1.55
C PHE A 107 21.94 -9.40 2.92
N THR A 108 22.96 -10.15 3.35
CA THR A 108 23.56 -9.97 4.69
C THR A 108 24.28 -8.64 4.87
N ASP A 109 24.70 -8.00 3.83
CA ASP A 109 25.41 -6.71 3.85
C ASP A 109 24.46 -5.49 3.83
N ILE A 110 23.13 -5.70 3.90
CA ILE A 110 22.19 -4.60 4.14
C ILE A 110 22.41 -4.08 5.56
N ALA A 111 22.74 -2.79 5.66
CA ALA A 111 23.09 -2.16 6.94
C ALA A 111 21.94 -2.19 7.94
N ASP A 112 22.26 -2.53 9.18
CA ASP A 112 21.39 -2.28 10.34
C ASP A 112 21.65 -0.86 10.84
N LYS A 113 20.69 0.04 10.62
CA LYS A 113 20.74 1.45 11.04
C LYS A 113 19.95 1.68 12.33
N ASN A 114 19.47 0.61 12.97
CA ASN A 114 18.65 0.69 14.18
C ASN A 114 17.42 1.62 14.03
N VAL A 115 16.78 1.57 12.87
CA VAL A 115 15.59 2.37 12.58
C VAL A 115 14.43 1.88 13.43
N LYS A 116 13.74 2.80 14.10
CA LYS A 116 12.53 2.47 14.87
C LYS A 116 11.33 2.40 13.95
N LEU A 117 10.60 1.29 14.04
CA LEU A 117 9.30 1.18 13.38
C LEU A 117 8.36 2.27 13.88
N ARG A 118 7.69 2.93 12.96
CA ARG A 118 6.67 3.91 13.28
C ARG A 118 5.44 3.20 13.85
N ASP A 119 4.99 3.62 15.01
CA ASP A 119 3.77 3.10 15.63
C ASP A 119 2.55 3.89 15.17
N PHE A 120 1.62 3.21 14.52
CA PHE A 120 0.35 3.76 14.05
C PHE A 120 -0.84 3.25 14.89
N SER A 121 -0.61 2.60 16.02
CA SER A 121 -1.67 2.01 16.85
C SER A 121 -2.67 3.02 17.39
N GLN A 122 -2.25 4.29 17.50
CA GLN A 122 -3.09 5.40 17.97
C GLN A 122 -3.68 6.23 16.83
N GLU A 123 -3.44 5.84 15.58
CA GLU A 123 -3.98 6.56 14.43
C GLU A 123 -5.49 6.36 14.31
N VAL A 124 -6.23 7.44 14.41
CA VAL A 124 -7.68 7.45 14.20
C VAL A 124 -7.96 7.72 12.73
N VAL A 125 -8.37 6.68 12.03
CA VAL A 125 -8.67 6.74 10.58
C VAL A 125 -10.09 7.22 10.33
N TYR A 126 -11.03 6.75 11.12
CA TYR A 126 -12.44 7.11 11.05
C TYR A 126 -12.90 7.62 12.42
N ASP A 127 -13.60 8.70 12.43
CA ASP A 127 -14.19 9.30 13.63
C ASP A 127 -15.69 9.58 13.41
N GLU A 128 -16.33 10.25 14.34
CA GLU A 128 -17.75 10.57 14.26
C GLU A 128 -18.11 11.39 13.01
N THR A 129 -17.17 12.19 12.49
CA THR A 129 -17.36 12.98 11.28
C THR A 129 -17.34 12.13 10.01
N SER A 130 -16.85 10.90 10.11
CA SER A 130 -16.76 9.94 9.00
C SER A 130 -18.03 9.08 8.85
N LEU A 131 -18.92 9.09 9.85
CA LEU A 131 -20.06 8.17 9.94
C LEU A 131 -21.38 8.80 9.48
N GLY A 132 -22.32 7.97 9.05
CA GLY A 132 -23.69 8.40 8.72
C GLY A 132 -23.82 9.20 7.42
N HIS A 133 -22.84 9.17 6.55
CA HIS A 133 -22.86 9.89 5.27
C HIS A 133 -23.27 8.99 4.10
N VAL A 134 -23.90 9.61 3.11
CA VAL A 134 -24.22 9.01 1.82
C VAL A 134 -23.48 9.77 0.73
N PHE A 135 -22.58 9.07 0.03
CA PHE A 135 -21.84 9.63 -1.08
C PHE A 135 -22.44 9.11 -2.41
N LYS A 136 -22.76 10.03 -3.32
CA LYS A 136 -23.24 9.70 -4.65
C LYS A 136 -22.13 9.98 -5.67
N ILE A 137 -21.66 8.92 -6.33
CA ILE A 137 -20.58 9.01 -7.30
C ILE A 137 -21.16 8.80 -8.69
N VAL A 138 -20.90 9.72 -9.62
CA VAL A 138 -21.23 9.56 -11.03
C VAL A 138 -20.13 8.73 -11.69
N PRO A 139 -20.40 7.50 -12.14
CA PRO A 139 -19.39 6.66 -12.78
C PRO A 139 -19.14 7.09 -14.24
N ASN A 140 -17.97 6.76 -14.76
CA ASN A 140 -17.65 6.91 -16.18
C ASN A 140 -18.29 5.79 -17.04
N LYS A 141 -18.42 4.60 -16.46
CA LYS A 141 -19.03 3.43 -17.10
C LYS A 141 -20.45 3.24 -16.60
N ASN A 142 -21.27 2.49 -17.34
CA ASN A 142 -22.61 2.12 -16.88
C ASN A 142 -22.53 1.10 -15.71
N ILE A 143 -22.24 1.59 -14.53
CA ILE A 143 -22.10 0.79 -13.29
C ILE A 143 -23.20 1.22 -12.33
N LYS A 144 -23.92 0.23 -11.80
CA LYS A 144 -24.88 0.42 -10.69
C LYS A 144 -24.35 -0.34 -9.49
N ARG A 145 -23.87 0.38 -8.46
CA ARG A 145 -23.26 -0.22 -7.27
C ARG A 145 -23.69 0.52 -6.01
N ILE A 146 -24.00 -0.23 -4.98
CA ILE A 146 -24.13 0.26 -3.60
C ILE A 146 -22.96 -0.33 -2.82
N LYS A 147 -22.26 0.50 -2.06
CA LYS A 147 -21.19 0.09 -1.14
C LYS A 147 -21.58 0.53 0.26
N LEU A 148 -21.69 -0.42 1.17
CA LEU A 148 -21.91 -0.17 2.59
C LEU A 148 -20.60 -0.42 3.33
N LEU A 149 -20.23 0.49 4.22
CA LEU A 149 -18.96 0.46 4.95
C LEU A 149 -19.24 0.48 6.45
N TRP A 150 -18.60 -0.44 7.17
CA TRP A 150 -18.53 -0.45 8.62
C TRP A 150 -17.09 -0.45 9.06
N ASN A 151 -16.76 0.38 10.03
CA ASN A 151 -15.45 0.33 10.67
C ASN A 151 -15.41 -0.82 11.67
N LEU A 152 -14.43 -1.69 11.55
CA LEU A 152 -14.18 -2.79 12.46
C LEU A 152 -12.82 -2.60 13.16
N PRO A 153 -12.67 -3.12 14.41
CA PRO A 153 -11.39 -3.16 15.06
C PRO A 153 -10.34 -3.89 14.21
N SER A 154 -9.09 -3.45 14.29
CA SER A 154 -8.00 -4.11 13.56
C SER A 154 -7.86 -5.57 13.98
N SER A 155 -7.88 -6.46 13.01
CA SER A 155 -7.65 -7.90 13.20
C SER A 155 -6.19 -8.32 12.95
N HIS A 156 -5.27 -7.38 12.82
CA HIS A 156 -3.86 -7.67 12.50
C HIS A 156 -3.24 -8.66 13.49
N LYS A 157 -3.49 -8.50 14.79
CA LYS A 157 -3.01 -9.41 15.83
C LYS A 157 -3.70 -10.79 15.83
N LEU A 158 -4.82 -10.92 15.13
CA LEU A 158 -5.63 -12.14 15.02
C LEU A 158 -5.33 -12.92 13.71
N TRP A 159 -4.15 -12.76 13.17
CA TRP A 159 -3.75 -13.35 11.89
C TRP A 159 -3.83 -14.89 11.84
N LYS A 160 -3.72 -15.57 12.98
CA LYS A 160 -3.88 -17.04 13.09
C LYS A 160 -5.33 -17.47 12.99
N SER A 161 -6.24 -16.82 13.73
CA SER A 161 -7.68 -17.16 13.77
C SER A 161 -8.49 -16.55 12.63
N LYS A 162 -8.03 -15.43 12.08
CA LYS A 162 -8.61 -14.72 10.91
C LYS A 162 -10.14 -14.54 11.00
N PRO A 163 -10.71 -14.02 12.10
CA PRO A 163 -12.16 -13.97 12.30
C PRO A 163 -12.89 -13.20 11.19
N ASN A 164 -12.30 -12.10 10.69
CA ASN A 164 -12.90 -11.31 9.61
C ASN A 164 -12.98 -12.11 8.30
N SER A 165 -11.96 -12.93 8.00
CA SER A 165 -11.97 -13.79 6.81
C SER A 165 -13.04 -14.88 6.93
N TYR A 166 -13.22 -15.44 8.13
CA TYR A 166 -14.26 -16.42 8.39
C TYR A 166 -15.66 -15.86 8.19
N LEU A 167 -15.93 -14.67 8.77
CA LEU A 167 -17.21 -13.99 8.58
C LEU A 167 -17.45 -13.63 7.11
N SER A 168 -16.43 -13.11 6.42
CA SER A 168 -16.52 -12.79 4.99
C SER A 168 -16.82 -14.02 4.15
N HIS A 169 -16.22 -15.16 4.51
CA HIS A 169 -16.52 -16.43 3.84
C HIS A 169 -17.97 -16.85 4.04
N LEU A 170 -18.49 -16.78 5.27
CA LEU A 170 -19.89 -17.15 5.56
C LEU A 170 -20.89 -16.26 4.81
N ILE A 171 -20.63 -14.95 4.76
CA ILE A 171 -21.50 -13.98 4.06
C ILE A 171 -21.43 -14.16 2.56
N GLY A 172 -20.22 -14.35 2.02
CA GLY A 172 -19.97 -14.42 0.57
C GLY A 172 -20.00 -15.82 -0.04
N HIS A 173 -20.36 -16.85 0.74
CA HIS A 173 -20.42 -18.22 0.22
C HIS A 173 -21.64 -18.41 -0.68
N GLU A 174 -21.45 -19.03 -1.85
CA GLU A 174 -22.47 -19.24 -2.89
C GLU A 174 -22.91 -20.72 -2.99
N GLY A 175 -22.71 -21.50 -1.93
CA GLY A 175 -23.12 -22.92 -1.90
C GLY A 175 -24.59 -23.12 -1.55
N PRO A 176 -25.13 -24.34 -1.68
CA PRO A 176 -26.51 -24.64 -1.28
C PRO A 176 -26.77 -24.23 0.18
N ASN A 177 -27.92 -23.61 0.43
CA ASN A 177 -28.34 -23.07 1.75
C ASN A 177 -27.44 -21.94 2.29
N SER A 178 -26.71 -21.24 1.43
CA SER A 178 -25.97 -20.01 1.80
C SER A 178 -26.88 -18.79 1.78
N LEU A 179 -26.37 -17.65 2.26
CA LEU A 179 -27.12 -16.38 2.25
C LEU A 179 -27.34 -15.81 0.84
N LEU A 180 -26.59 -16.28 -0.15
CA LEU A 180 -26.63 -15.80 -1.53
C LEU A 180 -27.39 -16.75 -2.50
N THR A 181 -28.00 -17.81 -2.01
CA THR A 181 -28.81 -18.78 -2.80
C THR A 181 -30.28 -18.69 -2.48
#